data_87a775ff4a926811742996bc02cded79
#
_entry.id   87a775ff4a926811742996bc02cded79
#
_cell.length_a   1.000
_cell.length_b   1.000
_cell.length_c   1.000
_cell.angle_alpha   90.00
_cell.angle_beta   90.00
_cell.angle_gamma   90.00
#
_symmetry.space_group_name_H-M   'P 1'
#
loop_
_entity.id
_entity.type
_entity.pdbx_description
1 polymer ?
#
loop_
_entity_poly.entity_id
_entity_poly.type
_entity_poly.pdbx_seq_one_letter_code
_entity_poly.pdbx_strand_id
1 'polypeptide(L)'
;MRNNLTLFSAADDVLNHRVRMILAAKGVAFDLVLVDPANPPEDLIDLNPYQSLPTLVERELVLHSPTVVGEYLDERYPHPPLMPADPLGRARLRLAIVRIEQDWVPLIQTITTGSKAQAEVARKRLRDLVAQSVPLFKAARFFLNAELSLADCTICPVLWRLSALGIALPKDGKPIEDYANRMFRHPAFVRSLTDVERKLRDLPV
;
A
#
# COMPACT_ATOMS: atom_id res chain seq x y z
N MET A 1 21.00 -17.79 -7.83
CA MET A 1 21.63 -16.54 -7.34
C MET A 1 20.64 -15.90 -6.35
N ARG A 2 21.04 -15.62 -5.11
CA ARG A 2 20.21 -14.81 -4.22
C ARG A 2 20.10 -13.40 -4.81
N ASN A 3 18.89 -12.87 -4.91
CA ASN A 3 18.71 -11.46 -5.27
C ASN A 3 19.40 -10.60 -4.20
N ASN A 4 20.00 -9.47 -4.63
CA ASN A 4 20.61 -8.54 -3.68
C ASN A 4 19.57 -7.72 -2.90
N LEU A 5 18.30 -7.97 -3.13
CA LEU A 5 17.17 -7.25 -2.56
C LEU A 5 16.21 -8.24 -1.90
N THR A 6 15.97 -8.08 -0.61
CA THR A 6 15.05 -8.91 0.18
C THR A 6 14.00 -8.04 0.84
N LEU A 7 12.73 -8.43 0.76
CA LEU A 7 11.62 -7.79 1.46
C LEU A 7 11.05 -8.73 2.52
N PHE A 8 11.17 -8.37 3.78
CA PHE A 8 10.39 -8.95 4.88
C PHE A 8 9.04 -8.25 4.95
N SER A 9 7.96 -9.00 4.85
CA SER A 9 6.62 -8.46 4.67
C SER A 9 5.58 -9.29 5.41
N ALA A 10 4.64 -8.63 6.10
CA ALA A 10 3.42 -9.29 6.52
C ALA A 10 2.57 -9.70 5.33
N ALA A 11 1.84 -10.81 5.46
CA ALA A 11 1.02 -11.37 4.38
C ALA A 11 -0.23 -10.53 4.09
N ASP A 12 -0.82 -9.91 5.10
CA ASP A 12 -2.01 -9.06 4.98
C ASP A 12 -1.85 -7.76 5.79
N ASP A 13 -1.30 -6.76 5.15
CA ASP A 13 -1.18 -5.42 5.71
C ASP A 13 -1.08 -4.37 4.60
N VAL A 14 -1.69 -3.21 4.80
CA VAL A 14 -1.76 -2.13 3.80
C VAL A 14 -0.39 -1.60 3.42
N LEU A 15 0.47 -1.34 4.41
CA LEU A 15 1.79 -0.73 4.20
C LEU A 15 2.77 -1.74 3.57
N ASN A 16 2.66 -2.99 3.97
CA ASN A 16 3.42 -4.09 3.36
C ASN A 16 3.00 -4.32 1.90
N HIS A 17 1.71 -4.35 1.62
CA HIS A 17 1.18 -4.46 0.25
C HIS A 17 1.65 -3.29 -0.63
N ARG A 18 1.67 -2.06 -0.10
CA ARG A 18 2.22 -0.89 -0.79
C ARG A 18 3.63 -1.14 -1.30
N VAL A 19 4.54 -1.62 -0.46
CA VAL A 19 5.94 -1.85 -0.85
C VAL A 19 6.04 -2.96 -1.90
N ARG A 20 5.28 -4.04 -1.76
CA ARG A 20 5.20 -5.08 -2.80
C ARG A 20 4.69 -4.52 -4.13
N MET A 21 3.69 -3.62 -4.10
CA MET A 21 3.17 -2.99 -5.31
C MET A 21 4.20 -2.06 -5.97
N ILE A 22 4.99 -1.33 -5.18
CA ILE A 22 6.09 -0.50 -5.69
C ILE A 22 7.14 -1.37 -6.40
N LEU A 23 7.60 -2.46 -5.77
CA LEU A 23 8.55 -3.39 -6.36
C LEU A 23 8.01 -4.01 -7.65
N ALA A 24 6.74 -4.40 -7.66
CA ALA A 24 6.07 -4.93 -8.85
C ALA A 24 5.93 -3.88 -9.96
N ALA A 25 5.68 -2.61 -9.63
CA ALA A 25 5.62 -1.50 -10.59
C ALA A 25 6.99 -1.19 -11.20
N LYS A 26 8.05 -1.29 -10.39
CA LYS A 26 9.44 -1.14 -10.86
C LYS A 26 9.95 -2.34 -11.66
N GLY A 27 9.26 -3.48 -11.61
CA GLY A 27 9.70 -4.69 -12.28
C GLY A 27 11.02 -5.26 -11.75
N VAL A 28 11.36 -4.94 -10.50
CA VAL A 28 12.59 -5.37 -9.86
C VAL A 28 12.41 -6.75 -9.27
N ALA A 29 13.39 -7.64 -9.50
CA ALA A 29 13.43 -8.95 -8.89
C ALA A 29 13.90 -8.82 -7.43
N PHE A 30 13.20 -9.47 -6.51
CA PHE A 30 13.50 -9.49 -5.08
C PHE A 30 13.09 -10.82 -4.45
N ASP A 31 13.67 -11.13 -3.32
CA ASP A 31 13.28 -12.27 -2.49
C ASP A 31 12.21 -11.79 -1.49
N LEU A 32 11.02 -12.39 -1.52
CA LEU A 32 9.95 -12.10 -0.57
C LEU A 32 9.98 -13.08 0.59
N VAL A 33 10.14 -12.57 1.80
CA VAL A 33 10.02 -13.33 3.05
C VAL A 33 8.73 -12.90 3.74
N LEU A 34 7.71 -13.77 3.71
CA LEU A 34 6.49 -13.52 4.46
C LEU A 34 6.73 -13.83 5.94
N VAL A 35 6.43 -12.84 6.78
CA VAL A 35 6.68 -12.87 8.23
C VAL A 35 5.36 -12.85 8.97
N ASP A 36 5.23 -13.73 9.96
CA ASP A 36 4.22 -13.59 11.02
C ASP A 36 4.72 -12.55 12.03
N PRO A 37 4.03 -11.39 12.19
CA PRO A 37 4.47 -10.35 13.13
C PRO A 37 4.57 -10.84 14.59
N ALA A 38 3.86 -11.91 14.94
CA ALA A 38 3.94 -12.50 16.28
C ALA A 38 5.20 -13.36 16.49
N ASN A 39 5.82 -13.83 15.41
CA ASN A 39 6.98 -14.71 15.43
C ASN A 39 8.01 -14.27 14.37
N PRO A 40 8.66 -13.11 14.53
CA PRO A 40 9.64 -12.63 13.57
C PRO A 40 10.86 -13.57 13.53
N PRO A 41 11.44 -13.85 12.34
CA PRO A 41 12.65 -14.67 12.21
C PRO A 41 13.88 -13.93 12.79
N GLU A 42 14.88 -14.71 13.26
CA GLU A 42 16.11 -14.16 13.86
C GLU A 42 16.81 -13.18 12.90
N ASP A 43 16.91 -13.52 11.60
CA ASP A 43 17.51 -12.63 10.60
C ASP A 43 16.86 -11.24 10.58
N LEU A 44 15.54 -11.14 10.76
CA LEU A 44 14.84 -9.86 10.82
C LEU A 44 15.16 -9.11 12.12
N ILE A 45 15.25 -9.83 13.24
CA ILE A 45 15.53 -9.24 14.56
C ILE A 45 16.95 -8.62 14.56
N ASP A 46 17.91 -9.33 13.97
CA ASP A 46 19.29 -8.87 13.87
C ASP A 46 19.44 -7.65 12.96
N LEU A 47 18.70 -7.64 11.83
CA LEU A 47 18.76 -6.56 10.84
C LEU A 47 17.96 -5.32 11.25
N ASN A 48 16.81 -5.51 11.91
CA ASN A 48 15.91 -4.43 12.32
C ASN A 48 15.47 -4.60 13.77
N PRO A 49 16.12 -3.90 14.73
CA PRO A 49 15.76 -3.99 16.16
C PRO A 49 14.33 -3.59 16.49
N TYR A 50 13.67 -2.81 15.61
CA TYR A 50 12.25 -2.45 15.77
C TYR A 50 11.31 -3.57 15.34
N GLN A 51 11.80 -4.60 14.64
CA GLN A 51 11.03 -5.73 14.12
C GLN A 51 9.81 -5.30 13.30
N SER A 52 9.83 -4.06 12.80
CA SER A 52 8.73 -3.49 12.04
C SER A 52 8.69 -4.03 10.61
N LEU A 53 7.48 -4.17 10.07
CA LEU A 53 7.25 -4.58 8.70
C LEU A 53 6.52 -3.47 7.91
N PRO A 54 6.83 -3.28 6.65
CA PRO A 54 7.84 -3.99 5.85
C PRO A 54 9.27 -3.56 6.19
N THR A 55 10.22 -4.49 6.07
CA THR A 55 11.66 -4.21 6.11
C THR A 55 12.30 -4.62 4.79
N LEU A 56 12.94 -3.67 4.12
CA LEU A 56 13.68 -3.88 2.87
C LEU A 56 15.17 -3.95 3.18
N VAL A 57 15.84 -4.95 2.64
CA VAL A 57 17.28 -5.14 2.77
C VAL A 57 17.90 -5.16 1.37
N GLU A 58 18.86 -4.28 1.12
CA GLU A 58 19.72 -4.30 -0.07
C GLU A 58 21.19 -4.24 0.38
N ARG A 59 21.88 -5.38 0.33
CA ARG A 59 23.24 -5.54 0.85
C ARG A 59 23.32 -5.16 2.34
N GLU A 60 24.03 -4.07 2.67
CA GLU A 60 24.18 -3.54 4.04
C GLU A 60 23.09 -2.52 4.41
N LEU A 61 22.29 -2.05 3.44
CA LEU A 61 21.23 -1.10 3.68
C LEU A 61 19.99 -1.81 4.19
N VAL A 62 19.47 -1.36 5.34
CA VAL A 62 18.22 -1.81 5.92
C VAL A 62 17.25 -0.63 6.06
N LEU A 63 16.09 -0.73 5.44
CA LEU A 63 15.05 0.29 5.49
C LEU A 63 13.75 -0.30 6.02
N HIS A 64 13.14 0.36 7.00
CA HIS A 64 11.94 -0.12 7.69
C HIS A 64 10.77 0.90 7.74
N SER A 65 10.88 2.02 7.01
CA SER A 65 9.78 2.96 6.82
C SER A 65 9.19 2.78 5.42
N PRO A 66 7.89 2.46 5.25
CA PRO A 66 7.28 2.26 3.94
C PRO A 66 7.44 3.45 2.98
N THR A 67 7.38 4.67 3.52
CA THR A 67 7.57 5.90 2.75
C THR A 67 9.01 6.05 2.27
N VAL A 68 9.98 5.84 3.15
CA VAL A 68 11.41 5.88 2.81
C VAL A 68 11.77 4.78 1.82
N VAL A 69 11.25 3.56 2.04
CA VAL A 69 11.43 2.43 1.10
C VAL A 69 10.89 2.79 -0.29
N GLY A 70 9.69 3.40 -0.35
CA GLY A 70 9.07 3.77 -1.61
C GLY A 70 9.89 4.82 -2.39
N GLU A 71 10.35 5.86 -1.73
CA GLU A 71 11.19 6.90 -2.36
C GLU A 71 12.57 6.35 -2.74
N TYR A 72 13.19 5.53 -1.87
CA TYR A 72 14.45 4.86 -2.18
C TYR A 72 14.34 4.00 -3.45
N LEU A 73 13.30 3.18 -3.56
CA LEU A 73 13.07 2.33 -4.74
C LEU A 73 12.84 3.16 -6.00
N ASP A 74 12.14 4.30 -5.89
CA ASP A 74 11.92 5.19 -7.03
C ASP A 74 13.21 5.86 -7.50
N GLU A 75 14.07 6.28 -6.60
CA GLU A 75 15.37 6.89 -6.90
C GLU A 75 16.40 5.86 -7.36
N ARG A 76 16.40 4.67 -6.76
CA ARG A 76 17.32 3.57 -7.08
C ARG A 76 17.03 2.94 -8.44
N TYR A 77 15.75 2.86 -8.80
CA TYR A 77 15.25 2.32 -10.06
C TYR A 77 14.38 3.39 -10.75
N PRO A 78 14.99 4.36 -11.47
CA PRO A 78 14.28 5.57 -11.92
C PRO A 78 13.22 5.30 -12.99
N HIS A 79 13.17 4.11 -13.59
CA HIS A 79 12.21 3.77 -14.64
C HIS A 79 11.38 2.53 -14.30
N PRO A 80 10.03 2.59 -14.46
CA PRO A 80 9.23 3.80 -14.67
C PRO A 80 9.23 4.70 -13.43
N PRO A 81 9.19 6.05 -13.58
CA PRO A 81 9.12 6.94 -12.43
C PRO A 81 7.78 6.82 -11.72
N LEU A 82 7.79 6.79 -10.39
CA LEU A 82 6.59 6.79 -9.54
C LEU A 82 6.40 8.10 -8.78
N MET A 83 7.32 9.05 -8.95
CA MET A 83 7.23 10.41 -8.45
C MET A 83 7.24 11.41 -9.61
N PRO A 84 6.46 12.51 -9.54
CA PRO A 84 6.55 13.60 -10.50
C PRO A 84 7.96 14.18 -10.60
N ALA A 85 8.31 14.70 -11.78
CA ALA A 85 9.62 15.33 -11.98
C ALA A 85 9.74 16.69 -11.27
N ASP A 86 8.64 17.45 -11.23
CA ASP A 86 8.63 18.80 -10.67
C ASP A 86 8.45 18.81 -9.15
N PRO A 87 9.07 19.77 -8.44
CA PRO A 87 9.00 19.87 -6.98
C PRO A 87 7.59 20.06 -6.42
N LEU A 88 6.72 20.79 -7.12
CA LEU A 88 5.35 21.05 -6.69
C LEU A 88 4.51 19.77 -6.73
N GLY A 89 4.61 19.01 -7.83
CA GLY A 89 3.97 17.71 -8.00
C GLY A 89 4.45 16.71 -6.92
N ARG A 90 5.77 16.65 -6.67
CA ARG A 90 6.36 15.82 -5.61
C ARG A 90 5.80 16.17 -4.23
N ALA A 91 5.72 17.45 -3.90
CA ALA A 91 5.18 17.91 -2.61
C ALA A 91 3.71 17.55 -2.44
N ARG A 92 2.88 17.75 -3.47
CA ARG A 92 1.45 17.39 -3.46
C ARG A 92 1.25 15.89 -3.30
N LEU A 93 2.05 15.09 -4.00
CA LEU A 93 1.96 13.64 -3.93
C LEU A 93 2.37 13.12 -2.55
N ARG A 94 3.47 13.63 -1.96
CA ARG A 94 3.87 13.31 -0.58
C ARG A 94 2.78 13.67 0.42
N LEU A 95 2.16 14.84 0.28
CA LEU A 95 1.06 15.26 1.17
C LEU A 95 -0.14 14.30 1.08
N ALA A 96 -0.48 13.83 -0.12
CA ALA A 96 -1.54 12.84 -0.29
C ALA A 96 -1.19 11.51 0.39
N ILE A 97 0.04 11.03 0.23
CA ILE A 97 0.55 9.82 0.90
C ILE A 97 0.46 9.96 2.41
N VAL A 98 0.98 11.07 2.97
CA VAL A 98 0.95 11.34 4.42
C VAL A 98 -0.49 11.32 4.96
N ARG A 99 -1.44 11.92 4.23
CA ARG A 99 -2.86 11.90 4.63
C ARG A 99 -3.45 10.50 4.65
N ILE A 100 -3.14 9.67 3.65
CA ILE A 100 -3.60 8.27 3.65
C ILE A 100 -3.01 7.51 4.84
N GLU A 101 -1.72 7.67 5.09
CA GLU A 101 -1.02 6.98 6.20
C GLU A 101 -1.52 7.43 7.58
N GLN A 102 -1.79 8.72 7.76
CA GLN A 102 -2.21 9.26 9.05
C GLN A 102 -3.72 9.14 9.31
N ASP A 103 -4.53 9.30 8.27
CA ASP A 103 -5.99 9.40 8.44
C ASP A 103 -6.71 8.07 8.16
N TRP A 104 -6.19 7.22 7.24
CA TRP A 104 -6.91 6.02 6.79
C TRP A 104 -6.33 4.72 7.35
N VAL A 105 -5.01 4.57 7.35
CA VAL A 105 -4.34 3.33 7.78
C VAL A 105 -4.61 3.01 9.25
N PRO A 106 -4.57 3.95 10.21
CA PRO A 106 -4.89 3.67 11.61
C PRO A 106 -6.34 3.24 11.83
N LEU A 107 -7.27 3.73 10.98
CA LEU A 107 -8.66 3.29 11.05
C LEU A 107 -8.81 1.83 10.61
N ILE A 108 -8.08 1.41 9.56
CA ILE A 108 -8.05 -0.01 9.14
C ILE A 108 -7.54 -0.88 10.28
N GLN A 109 -6.45 -0.48 10.92
CA GLN A 109 -5.89 -1.19 12.05
C GLN A 109 -6.90 -1.28 13.22
N THR A 110 -7.58 -0.17 13.54
CA THR A 110 -8.61 -0.15 14.59
C THR A 110 -9.80 -1.05 14.24
N ILE A 111 -10.19 -1.14 12.96
CA ILE A 111 -11.29 -2.02 12.53
C ILE A 111 -10.91 -3.50 12.70
N THR A 112 -9.63 -3.85 12.49
CA THR A 112 -9.17 -5.25 12.53
C THR A 112 -8.79 -5.73 13.92
N THR A 113 -8.23 -4.87 14.77
CA THR A 113 -7.66 -5.26 16.07
C THR A 113 -8.36 -4.65 17.28
N GLY A 114 -9.21 -3.64 17.08
CA GLY A 114 -9.93 -2.96 18.16
C GLY A 114 -11.15 -3.71 18.67
N SER A 115 -11.72 -3.22 19.76
CA SER A 115 -13.02 -3.71 20.25
C SER A 115 -14.14 -3.44 19.24
N LYS A 116 -15.27 -4.18 19.34
CA LYS A 116 -16.43 -4.01 18.46
C LYS A 116 -16.89 -2.55 18.39
N ALA A 117 -16.94 -1.85 19.51
CA ALA A 117 -17.34 -0.44 19.56
C ALA A 117 -16.36 0.48 18.83
N GLN A 118 -15.05 0.28 19.04
CA GLN A 118 -14.00 1.02 18.36
C GLN A 118 -14.01 0.76 16.84
N ALA A 119 -14.17 -0.50 16.44
CA ALA A 119 -14.26 -0.88 15.04
C ALA A 119 -15.44 -0.22 14.32
N GLU A 120 -16.63 -0.12 14.96
CA GLU A 120 -17.78 0.58 14.37
C GLU A 120 -17.55 2.07 14.18
N VAL A 121 -16.94 2.74 15.17
CA VAL A 121 -16.57 4.16 15.05
C VAL A 121 -15.55 4.35 13.92
N ALA A 122 -14.53 3.51 13.85
CA ALA A 122 -13.51 3.57 12.81
C ALA A 122 -14.09 3.29 11.41
N ARG A 123 -15.00 2.30 11.26
CA ARG A 123 -15.71 2.06 9.98
C ARG A 123 -16.51 3.26 9.52
N LYS A 124 -17.25 3.89 10.42
CA LYS A 124 -17.99 5.11 10.09
C LYS A 124 -17.05 6.21 9.60
N ARG A 125 -15.97 6.45 10.34
CA ARG A 125 -14.98 7.47 9.98
C ARG A 125 -14.31 7.18 8.63
N LEU A 126 -13.90 5.94 8.38
CA LEU A 126 -13.26 5.57 7.11
C LEU A 126 -14.25 5.70 5.95
N ARG A 127 -15.53 5.34 6.14
CA ARG A 127 -16.59 5.55 5.14
C ARG A 127 -16.76 7.02 4.79
N ASP A 128 -16.73 7.90 5.79
CA ASP A 128 -16.85 9.35 5.58
C ASP A 128 -15.64 9.90 4.79
N LEU A 129 -14.43 9.45 5.10
CA LEU A 129 -13.22 9.81 4.35
C LEU A 129 -13.26 9.32 2.90
N VAL A 130 -13.71 8.08 2.67
CA VAL A 130 -13.92 7.54 1.32
C VAL A 130 -14.91 8.39 0.54
N ALA A 131 -16.03 8.77 1.15
CA ALA A 131 -17.03 9.62 0.51
C ALA A 131 -16.48 11.01 0.15
N GLN A 132 -15.72 11.63 1.05
CA GLN A 132 -15.07 12.93 0.81
C GLN A 132 -14.00 12.87 -0.29
N SER A 133 -13.41 11.70 -0.54
CA SER A 133 -12.36 11.54 -1.53
C SER A 133 -12.86 11.37 -2.98
N VAL A 134 -14.16 11.17 -3.20
CA VAL A 134 -14.73 10.94 -4.55
C VAL A 134 -14.25 11.96 -5.61
N PRO A 135 -14.17 13.27 -5.34
CA PRO A 135 -13.70 14.23 -6.33
C PRO A 135 -12.24 14.01 -6.77
N LEU A 136 -11.39 13.44 -5.90
CA LEU A 136 -9.98 13.20 -6.19
C LEU A 136 -9.79 12.13 -7.27
N PHE A 137 -10.72 11.18 -7.38
CA PHE A 137 -10.69 10.10 -8.37
C PHE A 137 -11.26 10.52 -9.74
N LYS A 138 -11.88 11.71 -9.82
CA LYS A 138 -12.33 12.30 -11.08
C LYS A 138 -11.24 13.11 -11.80
N ALA A 139 -10.22 13.54 -11.06
CA ALA A 139 -9.27 14.56 -11.52
C ALA A 139 -8.30 14.04 -12.59
N ALA A 140 -7.95 12.74 -12.57
CA ALA A 140 -6.98 12.16 -13.48
C ALA A 140 -7.18 10.64 -13.67
N ARG A 141 -6.41 10.06 -14.60
CA ARG A 141 -6.45 8.61 -14.86
C ARG A 141 -5.96 7.78 -13.68
N PHE A 142 -4.93 8.23 -13.00
CA PHE A 142 -4.39 7.66 -11.77
C PHE A 142 -4.70 8.59 -10.58
N PHE A 143 -4.39 8.17 -9.36
CA PHE A 143 -4.74 8.95 -8.18
C PHE A 143 -3.90 10.24 -8.13
N LEU A 144 -4.57 11.38 -8.40
CA LEU A 144 -3.98 12.73 -8.44
C LEU A 144 -2.86 12.92 -9.47
N ASN A 145 -2.68 11.99 -10.42
CA ASN A 145 -1.62 12.05 -11.42
C ASN A 145 -2.08 11.49 -12.78
N ALA A 146 -1.38 11.85 -13.84
CA ALA A 146 -1.62 11.33 -15.19
C ALA A 146 -1.06 9.89 -15.36
N GLU A 147 -0.02 9.55 -14.60
CA GLU A 147 0.68 8.27 -14.63
C GLU A 147 0.66 7.59 -13.26
N LEU A 148 0.94 6.27 -13.24
CA LEU A 148 1.06 5.50 -12.01
C LEU A 148 2.11 6.13 -11.08
N SER A 149 1.77 6.26 -9.79
CA SER A 149 2.62 6.93 -8.82
C SER A 149 2.68 6.20 -7.47
N LEU A 150 3.54 6.66 -6.57
CA LEU A 150 3.57 6.17 -5.18
C LEU A 150 2.24 6.38 -4.46
N ALA A 151 1.43 7.39 -4.86
CA ALA A 151 0.11 7.58 -4.28
C ALA A 151 -0.86 6.48 -4.67
N ASP A 152 -0.80 5.97 -5.91
CA ASP A 152 -1.58 4.80 -6.33
C ASP A 152 -1.17 3.55 -5.54
N CYS A 153 0.15 3.33 -5.38
CA CYS A 153 0.66 2.23 -4.58
C CYS A 153 0.23 2.32 -3.11
N THR A 154 -0.10 3.50 -2.62
CA THR A 154 -0.57 3.74 -1.25
C THR A 154 -2.08 3.56 -1.11
N ILE A 155 -2.89 4.09 -2.04
CA ILE A 155 -4.35 4.06 -1.91
C ILE A 155 -4.95 2.72 -2.37
N CYS A 156 -4.38 2.04 -3.38
CA CYS A 156 -4.93 0.79 -3.90
C CYS A 156 -5.03 -0.33 -2.85
N PRO A 157 -4.02 -0.58 -1.99
CA PRO A 157 -4.11 -1.53 -0.88
C PRO A 157 -5.26 -1.24 0.10
N VAL A 158 -5.56 0.05 0.34
CA VAL A 158 -6.68 0.47 1.17
C VAL A 158 -8.01 0.14 0.48
N LEU A 159 -8.18 0.57 -0.79
CA LEU A 159 -9.41 0.32 -1.55
C LEU A 159 -9.69 -1.18 -1.74
N TRP A 160 -8.63 -1.99 -1.86
CA TRP A 160 -8.74 -3.44 -1.95
C TRP A 160 -9.46 -4.06 -0.74
N ARG A 161 -9.18 -3.52 0.44
CA ARG A 161 -9.68 -4.06 1.73
C ARG A 161 -11.05 -3.54 2.13
N LEU A 162 -11.61 -2.50 1.47
CA LEU A 162 -12.86 -1.88 1.91
C LEU A 162 -14.02 -2.87 2.04
N SER A 163 -14.20 -3.77 1.06
CA SER A 163 -15.28 -4.77 1.10
C SER A 163 -15.12 -5.74 2.27
N ALA A 164 -13.92 -6.26 2.49
CA ALA A 164 -13.62 -7.15 3.60
C ALA A 164 -13.78 -6.47 4.98
N LEU A 165 -13.59 -5.14 5.04
CA LEU A 165 -13.83 -4.33 6.23
C LEU A 165 -15.30 -3.96 6.43
N GLY A 166 -16.21 -4.38 5.55
CA GLY A 166 -17.63 -4.04 5.60
C GLY A 166 -17.92 -2.58 5.22
N ILE A 167 -17.08 -1.97 4.38
CA ILE A 167 -17.24 -0.59 3.93
C ILE A 167 -17.71 -0.59 2.47
N ALA A 168 -18.96 -0.17 2.27
CA ALA A 168 -19.51 0.06 0.94
C ALA A 168 -19.11 1.46 0.42
N LEU A 169 -18.93 1.56 -0.89
CA LEU A 169 -18.74 2.86 -1.54
C LEU A 169 -20.01 3.72 -1.43
N PRO A 170 -19.87 5.06 -1.39
CA PRO A 170 -21.03 5.97 -1.36
C PRO A 170 -21.81 5.88 -2.69
N LYS A 171 -23.06 6.39 -2.69
CA LYS A 171 -23.93 6.35 -3.88
C LYS A 171 -23.31 7.05 -5.11
N ASP A 172 -22.53 8.08 -4.91
CA ASP A 172 -21.76 8.81 -5.91
C ASP A 172 -20.32 8.28 -6.09
N GLY A 173 -20.01 7.13 -5.50
CA GLY A 173 -18.69 6.50 -5.46
C GLY A 173 -18.21 5.86 -6.78
N LYS A 174 -18.99 5.98 -7.87
CA LYS A 174 -18.61 5.44 -9.18
C LYS A 174 -17.19 5.80 -9.64
N PRO A 175 -16.66 7.02 -9.45
CA PRO A 175 -15.29 7.34 -9.81
C PRO A 175 -14.25 6.51 -9.04
N ILE A 176 -14.50 6.20 -7.77
CA ILE A 176 -13.65 5.31 -6.97
C ILE A 176 -13.73 3.88 -7.50
N GLU A 177 -14.94 3.41 -7.81
CA GLU A 177 -15.18 2.08 -8.35
C GLU A 177 -14.48 1.88 -9.70
N ASP A 178 -14.64 2.82 -10.63
CA ASP A 178 -14.02 2.79 -11.96
C ASP A 178 -12.48 2.82 -11.86
N TYR A 179 -11.93 3.64 -10.96
CA TYR A 179 -10.51 3.67 -10.65
C TYR A 179 -10.05 2.32 -10.05
N ALA A 180 -10.72 1.83 -9.03
CA ALA A 180 -10.40 0.57 -8.36
C ALA A 180 -10.42 -0.62 -9.35
N ASN A 181 -11.47 -0.74 -10.15
CA ASN A 181 -11.60 -1.79 -11.16
C ASN A 181 -10.47 -1.78 -12.19
N ARG A 182 -9.97 -0.59 -12.56
CA ARG A 182 -8.83 -0.44 -13.44
C ARG A 182 -7.53 -0.83 -12.75
N MET A 183 -7.32 -0.33 -11.52
CA MET A 183 -6.10 -0.57 -10.77
C MET A 183 -5.95 -2.03 -10.31
N PHE A 184 -7.04 -2.68 -9.92
CA PHE A 184 -7.01 -4.08 -9.49
C PHE A 184 -6.68 -5.06 -10.62
N ARG A 185 -6.79 -4.61 -11.88
CA ARG A 185 -6.33 -5.37 -13.06
C ARG A 185 -4.94 -4.94 -13.54
N HIS A 186 -4.39 -3.89 -12.95
CA HIS A 186 -3.06 -3.41 -13.32
C HIS A 186 -1.99 -4.45 -12.94
N PRO A 187 -1.02 -4.78 -13.85
CA PRO A 187 -0.02 -5.82 -13.60
C PRO A 187 0.77 -5.63 -12.30
N ALA A 188 1.11 -4.39 -11.94
CA ALA A 188 1.80 -4.09 -10.69
C ALA A 188 0.96 -4.47 -9.45
N PHE A 189 -0.35 -4.21 -9.48
CA PHE A 189 -1.25 -4.59 -8.40
C PHE A 189 -1.42 -6.11 -8.30
N VAL A 190 -1.74 -6.77 -9.42
CA VAL A 190 -1.98 -8.23 -9.44
C VAL A 190 -0.77 -9.01 -8.94
N ARG A 191 0.45 -8.59 -9.35
CA ARG A 191 1.70 -9.24 -8.91
C ARG A 191 2.08 -8.94 -7.46
N SER A 192 1.52 -7.91 -6.86
CA SER A 192 1.81 -7.54 -5.47
C SER A 192 0.97 -8.28 -4.43
N LEU A 193 -0.12 -8.93 -4.86
CA LEU A 193 -1.04 -9.64 -3.99
C LEU A 193 -0.42 -10.94 -3.44
N THR A 194 -0.52 -11.13 -2.14
CA THR A 194 -0.32 -12.43 -1.49
C THR A 194 -1.56 -13.32 -1.65
N ASP A 195 -1.41 -14.62 -1.36
CA ASP A 195 -2.54 -15.55 -1.38
C ASP A 195 -3.63 -15.18 -0.35
N VAL A 196 -3.22 -14.63 0.79
CA VAL A 196 -4.15 -14.13 1.82
C VAL A 196 -4.96 -12.94 1.29
N GLU A 197 -4.29 -12.00 0.65
CA GLU A 197 -4.94 -10.80 0.09
C GLU A 197 -5.86 -11.14 -1.10
N ARG A 198 -5.53 -12.16 -1.91
CA ARG A 198 -6.41 -12.65 -2.98
C ARG A 198 -7.74 -13.15 -2.41
N LYS A 199 -7.70 -13.89 -1.30
CA LYS A 199 -8.90 -14.43 -0.62
C LYS A 199 -9.82 -13.34 -0.07
N LEU A 200 -9.35 -12.12 0.17
CA LEU A 200 -10.21 -11.02 0.62
C LEU A 200 -11.32 -10.68 -0.39
N ARG A 201 -11.18 -11.09 -1.65
CA ARG A 201 -12.16 -10.87 -2.73
C ARG A 201 -12.44 -12.13 -3.54
N ASP A 202 -12.32 -13.31 -2.93
CA ASP A 202 -12.59 -14.62 -3.56
C ASP A 202 -11.85 -14.82 -4.91
N LEU A 203 -10.66 -14.24 -5.05
CA LEU A 203 -9.85 -14.50 -6.23
C LEU A 203 -9.12 -15.84 -6.09
N PRO A 204 -8.94 -16.58 -7.21
CA PRO A 204 -8.16 -17.81 -7.20
C PRO A 204 -6.71 -17.53 -6.77
N VAL A 205 -6.16 -18.47 -6.00
CA VAL A 205 -4.77 -18.48 -5.51
C VAL A 205 -3.81 -18.94 -6.61
#